data_6dd010e507c72755e9cdb1792a1b999d
#
_entry.id   6dd010e507c72755e9cdb1792a1b999d
#
_cell.length_a   1.000
_cell.length_b   1.000
_cell.length_c   1.000
_cell.angle_alpha   90.00
_cell.angle_beta   90.00
_cell.angle_gamma   90.00
#
_symmetry.space_group_name_H-M   'P 1'
#
loop_
_entity.id
_entity.type
_entity.pdbx_description
1 polymer ?
#
loop_
_entity_poly.entity_id
_entity_poly.type
_entity_poly.pdbx_seq_one_letter_code
_entity_poly.pdbx_strand_id
1 'polypeptide(L)'
;MKSIPQPQLPSLDGFTVHSAGRSQNFHLSAGKIASSVTFNYILVPRKAGKFTIGSAEIVLDGKSYKTDPINITVVAGEKPGTAPAPSEKESVQKKELQGKDLFIETVVDKKKAYVNEQTTLTFRFYQGVRLFNNPEYSPPSLTGFWAEDLPPRKQYYKVINGRQYFVQELKTALFPTAAGPQTIGRAELKCTVEDLDRFFLKDPFAMLDRDLMSLFRQGKPQVLRSRPIEIEVLPLPEMGKPESFAGAVGNFKLKVSMDKKEVEVGEPITLRMKISGAGNVKSVGKPTLPELKDFRIYDSGSSENISKENYLVQGVKTYEMVLIPKIAGKYNIPPIEFSFFNPKGKSYKTLTSDPVLITALPGAQVSPTEMAQLSKQEIGYAVKDIRYIKLSASQLNNQGDHLYKRPLFLFVQLIPLLTFVVLWRYQKHQEKLNLISAEKSKEFYGEVTKTITGYVGDKLNLPAYGLTKERIELELSSRGIKKEKIDNLLELLDSCDYARFAPGSSGVGEMRAFLNSVETAIMDLEK
;
A
#
# COMPACT_ATOMS: atom_id res chain seq x y z
N MET A 1 12.39 24.42 -1.22
CA MET A 1 11.05 24.18 -0.62
C MET A 1 11.00 24.92 0.71
N LYS A 2 9.95 25.74 0.94
CA LYS A 2 9.80 26.43 2.24
C LYS A 2 9.52 25.39 3.34
N SER A 3 10.23 25.47 4.45
CA SER A 3 9.99 24.64 5.62
C SER A 3 8.66 25.04 6.26
N ILE A 4 7.74 24.08 6.44
CA ILE A 4 6.49 24.31 7.16
C ILE A 4 6.82 24.34 8.65
N PRO A 5 6.52 25.44 9.38
CA PRO A 5 6.80 25.55 10.80
C PRO A 5 5.95 24.57 11.62
N GLN A 6 6.36 24.34 12.86
CA GLN A 6 5.59 23.52 13.79
C GLN A 6 4.36 24.30 14.27
N PRO A 7 3.15 23.69 14.32
CA PRO A 7 1.97 24.36 14.83
C PRO A 7 2.09 24.65 16.32
N GLN A 8 1.58 25.79 16.75
CA GLN A 8 1.43 26.15 18.16
C GLN A 8 0.21 25.43 18.71
N LEU A 9 0.43 24.59 19.71
CA LEU A 9 -0.66 23.91 20.39
C LEU A 9 -1.32 24.84 21.41
N PRO A 10 -2.65 24.72 21.63
CA PRO A 10 -3.35 25.40 22.70
C PRO A 10 -2.89 24.87 24.06
N SER A 11 -3.27 25.56 25.15
CA SER A 11 -3.12 24.99 26.50
C SER A 11 -3.86 23.65 26.57
N LEU A 12 -3.14 22.62 27.02
CA LEU A 12 -3.64 21.23 27.12
C LEU A 12 -3.67 20.81 28.60
N ASP A 13 -4.25 21.69 29.44
CA ASP A 13 -4.40 21.42 30.87
C ASP A 13 -5.22 20.12 31.09
N GLY A 14 -4.67 19.23 31.87
CA GLY A 14 -5.26 17.89 32.10
C GLY A 14 -4.68 16.77 31.23
N PHE A 15 -3.78 17.09 30.29
CA PHE A 15 -3.06 16.11 29.48
C PHE A 15 -1.55 16.22 29.64
N THR A 16 -0.85 15.12 29.51
CA THR A 16 0.59 15.09 29.21
C THR A 16 0.75 14.95 27.71
N VAL A 17 1.49 15.88 27.09
CA VAL A 17 1.67 15.95 25.65
C VAL A 17 3.02 15.34 25.27
N HIS A 18 3.00 14.38 24.36
CA HIS A 18 4.20 13.83 23.75
C HIS A 18 4.17 14.08 22.24
N SER A 19 5.24 14.63 21.67
CA SER A 19 5.37 14.77 20.22
C SER A 19 5.70 13.38 19.63
N ALA A 20 4.87 12.90 18.72
CA ALA A 20 5.03 11.60 18.06
C ALA A 20 5.71 11.69 16.69
N GLY A 21 6.19 12.90 16.31
CA GLY A 21 6.94 13.13 15.09
C GLY A 21 6.17 13.83 13.98
N ARG A 22 6.87 14.05 12.88
CA ARG A 22 6.40 14.74 11.67
C ARG A 22 6.52 13.79 10.48
N SER A 23 5.47 13.69 9.66
CA SER A 23 5.51 12.99 8.38
C SER A 23 5.17 13.96 7.24
N GLN A 24 5.81 13.76 6.09
CA GLN A 24 5.57 14.56 4.89
C GLN A 24 5.21 13.63 3.73
N ASN A 25 4.07 13.89 3.11
CA ASN A 25 3.58 13.13 1.96
C ASN A 25 3.53 14.03 0.73
N PHE A 26 3.94 13.47 -0.40
CA PHE A 26 3.87 14.14 -1.70
C PHE A 26 2.85 13.40 -2.56
N HIS A 27 1.90 14.16 -3.11
CA HIS A 27 0.94 13.65 -4.08
C HIS A 27 1.14 14.34 -5.42
N LEU A 28 1.37 13.55 -6.45
CA LEU A 28 1.38 14.03 -7.84
C LEU A 28 0.02 13.70 -8.46
N SER A 29 -0.77 14.73 -8.77
CA SER A 29 -2.05 14.58 -9.46
C SER A 29 -2.15 15.60 -10.59
N ALA A 30 -2.45 15.15 -11.80
CA ALA A 30 -2.62 15.97 -13.00
C ALA A 30 -1.48 16.99 -13.23
N GLY A 31 -0.22 16.59 -13.04
CA GLY A 31 0.96 17.45 -13.24
C GLY A 31 1.20 18.50 -12.15
N LYS A 32 0.39 18.52 -11.08
CA LYS A 32 0.58 19.38 -9.91
C LYS A 32 1.09 18.56 -8.73
N ILE A 33 2.18 19.02 -8.12
CA ILE A 33 2.72 18.43 -6.90
C ILE A 33 2.04 19.09 -5.72
N ALA A 34 1.23 18.34 -4.98
CA ALA A 34 0.72 18.74 -3.67
C ALA A 34 1.54 18.05 -2.58
N SER A 35 1.96 18.78 -1.56
CA SER A 35 2.62 18.22 -0.40
C SER A 35 1.77 18.47 0.84
N SER A 36 1.65 17.44 1.70
CA SER A 36 1.03 17.56 3.01
C SER A 36 2.03 17.22 4.11
N VAL A 37 2.00 17.99 5.19
CA VAL A 37 2.80 17.73 6.38
C VAL A 37 1.85 17.43 7.53
N THR A 38 2.06 16.28 8.17
CA THR A 38 1.28 15.84 9.33
C THR A 38 2.15 15.89 10.58
N PHE A 39 1.69 16.60 11.60
CA PHE A 39 2.31 16.61 12.92
C PHE A 39 1.47 15.74 13.86
N ASN A 40 2.11 14.76 14.50
CA ASN A 40 1.44 13.84 15.40
C ASN A 40 1.77 14.18 16.85
N TYR A 41 0.73 14.28 17.68
CA TYR A 41 0.86 14.49 19.12
C TYR A 41 0.05 13.43 19.87
N ILE A 42 0.63 12.88 20.91
CA ILE A 42 -0.04 11.95 21.82
C ILE A 42 -0.42 12.70 23.07
N LEU A 43 -1.71 12.72 23.38
CA LEU A 43 -2.26 13.33 24.58
C LEU A 43 -2.62 12.22 25.57
N VAL A 44 -1.95 12.18 26.71
CA VAL A 44 -2.24 11.24 27.80
C VAL A 44 -3.03 11.98 28.87
N PRO A 45 -4.32 11.63 29.11
CA PRO A 45 -5.14 12.31 30.12
C PRO A 45 -4.63 11.98 31.52
N ARG A 46 -4.59 12.99 32.39
CA ARG A 46 -4.18 12.85 33.80
C ARG A 46 -5.34 12.48 34.73
N LYS A 47 -6.56 12.82 34.36
CA LYS A 47 -7.79 12.54 35.12
C LYS A 47 -8.99 12.34 34.19
N ALA A 48 -10.01 11.65 34.67
CA ALA A 48 -11.29 11.54 33.98
C ALA A 48 -12.04 12.88 34.02
N GLY A 49 -12.82 13.19 32.99
CA GLY A 49 -13.60 14.40 32.88
C GLY A 49 -13.89 14.79 31.43
N LYS A 50 -14.60 15.89 31.25
CA LYS A 50 -14.81 16.50 29.93
C LYS A 50 -13.74 17.56 29.73
N PHE A 51 -13.05 17.51 28.61
CA PHE A 51 -11.99 18.43 28.23
C PHE A 51 -12.27 18.99 26.83
N THR A 52 -11.92 20.25 26.64
CA THR A 52 -11.93 20.88 25.33
C THR A 52 -10.48 21.16 24.92
N ILE A 53 -10.02 20.55 23.85
CA ILE A 53 -8.76 20.90 23.22
C ILE A 53 -9.04 22.13 22.37
N GLY A 54 -8.43 23.25 22.70
CA GLY A 54 -8.56 24.50 21.95
C GLY A 54 -7.99 24.40 20.53
N SER A 55 -8.12 25.48 19.77
CA SER A 55 -7.60 25.55 18.40
C SER A 55 -6.07 25.54 18.37
N ALA A 56 -5.46 24.69 17.57
CA ALA A 56 -4.06 24.78 17.23
C ALA A 56 -3.88 25.82 16.11
N GLU A 57 -2.77 26.54 16.13
CA GLU A 57 -2.49 27.64 15.20
C GLU A 57 -1.17 27.39 14.44
N ILE A 58 -1.17 27.70 13.16
CA ILE A 58 0.04 27.69 12.32
C ILE A 58 0.07 28.95 11.47
N VAL A 59 1.24 29.59 11.39
CA VAL A 59 1.44 30.77 10.55
C VAL A 59 2.24 30.36 9.32
N LEU A 60 1.64 30.53 8.14
CA LEU A 60 2.26 30.24 6.84
C LEU A 60 2.20 31.50 5.96
N ASP A 61 3.35 31.93 5.46
CA ASP A 61 3.47 33.13 4.59
C ASP A 61 2.74 34.36 5.14
N GLY A 62 2.83 34.59 6.48
CA GLY A 62 2.19 35.72 7.18
C GLY A 62 0.69 35.55 7.42
N LYS A 63 0.08 34.44 7.04
CA LYS A 63 -1.33 34.12 7.32
C LYS A 63 -1.43 33.09 8.43
N SER A 64 -2.29 33.35 9.39
CA SER A 64 -2.61 32.42 10.48
C SER A 64 -3.75 31.49 10.07
N TYR A 65 -3.57 30.20 10.33
CA TYR A 65 -4.59 29.16 10.13
C TYR A 65 -4.83 28.49 11.47
N LYS A 66 -6.11 28.32 11.84
CA LYS A 66 -6.54 27.72 13.11
C LYS A 66 -7.41 26.51 12.85
N THR A 67 -7.26 25.48 13.69
CA THR A 67 -8.16 24.33 13.70
C THR A 67 -9.41 24.62 14.53
N ASP A 68 -10.46 23.84 14.31
CA ASP A 68 -11.61 23.85 15.21
C ASP A 68 -11.26 23.20 16.56
N PRO A 69 -11.89 23.64 17.66
CA PRO A 69 -11.72 23.03 18.97
C PRO A 69 -12.35 21.63 19.01
N ILE A 70 -11.75 20.71 19.77
CA ILE A 70 -12.20 19.32 19.89
C ILE A 70 -12.64 19.03 21.32
N ASN A 71 -13.87 18.56 21.51
CA ASN A 71 -14.38 18.13 22.80
C ASN A 71 -14.09 16.65 23.01
N ILE A 72 -13.46 16.31 24.14
CA ILE A 72 -13.10 14.94 24.51
C ILE A 72 -13.69 14.63 25.88
N THR A 73 -14.33 13.46 26.00
CA THR A 73 -14.76 12.93 27.30
C THR A 73 -13.81 11.79 27.69
N VAL A 74 -13.06 12.00 28.75
CA VAL A 74 -12.21 10.97 29.34
C VAL A 74 -13.03 10.27 30.43
N VAL A 75 -13.35 8.99 30.19
CA VAL A 75 -14.02 8.17 31.18
C VAL A 75 -12.99 7.59 32.15
N ALA A 76 -13.34 7.52 33.45
CA ALA A 76 -12.53 6.78 34.39
C ALA A 76 -12.47 5.33 33.90
N GLY A 77 -11.26 4.78 33.76
CA GLY A 77 -11.12 3.36 33.50
C GLY A 77 -11.89 2.60 34.58
N GLU A 78 -12.86 1.77 34.17
CA GLU A 78 -13.52 0.86 35.11
C GLU A 78 -12.42 0.11 35.86
N LYS A 79 -12.44 0.17 37.19
CA LYS A 79 -11.78 -0.85 38.00
C LYS A 79 -12.27 -2.16 37.44
N PRO A 80 -11.42 -3.17 37.19
CA PRO A 80 -11.86 -4.43 36.63
C PRO A 80 -12.94 -5.00 37.56
N GLY A 81 -14.19 -4.66 37.23
CA GLY A 81 -15.36 -5.35 37.74
C GLY A 81 -15.26 -6.75 37.18
N THR A 82 -15.47 -7.73 38.03
CA THR A 82 -15.51 -9.15 37.80
C THR A 82 -16.04 -9.55 36.42
N ALA A 83 -15.18 -9.40 35.40
CA ALA A 83 -15.29 -10.18 34.17
C ALA A 83 -14.96 -11.62 34.50
N PRO A 84 -15.62 -12.63 33.89
CA PRO A 84 -15.26 -14.03 34.11
C PRO A 84 -13.76 -14.18 33.98
N ALA A 85 -13.14 -14.82 34.97
CA ALA A 85 -11.69 -14.98 35.07
C ALA A 85 -11.12 -15.40 33.71
N PRO A 86 -10.09 -14.70 33.17
CA PRO A 86 -9.45 -15.11 31.93
C PRO A 86 -9.01 -16.55 32.09
N SER A 87 -9.30 -17.41 31.10
CA SER A 87 -8.85 -18.80 31.14
C SER A 87 -7.34 -18.81 31.42
N GLU A 88 -6.84 -19.75 32.20
CA GLU A 88 -5.42 -19.87 32.56
C GLU A 88 -4.46 -19.72 31.38
N LYS A 89 -4.91 -20.06 30.16
CA LYS A 89 -4.17 -19.90 28.92
C LYS A 89 -3.96 -18.44 28.51
N GLU A 90 -4.91 -17.52 28.82
CA GLU A 90 -4.75 -16.08 28.53
C GLU A 90 -3.83 -15.38 29.52
N SER A 91 -3.84 -15.82 30.77
CA SER A 91 -2.96 -15.27 31.83
C SER A 91 -1.49 -15.67 31.62
N VAL A 92 -1.23 -16.86 31.11
CA VAL A 92 0.12 -17.34 30.75
C VAL A 92 0.66 -16.57 29.56
N GLN A 93 -0.19 -16.24 28.56
CA GLN A 93 0.20 -15.48 27.38
C GLN A 93 0.61 -14.03 27.73
N LYS A 94 -0.07 -13.42 28.68
CA LYS A 94 0.26 -12.06 29.16
C LYS A 94 1.57 -12.01 29.96
N LYS A 95 1.90 -13.08 30.68
CA LYS A 95 3.16 -13.21 31.46
C LYS A 95 4.40 -13.44 30.59
N GLU A 96 4.29 -14.22 29.50
CA GLU A 96 5.43 -14.52 28.62
C GLU A 96 5.87 -13.32 27.73
N LEU A 97 5.01 -12.33 27.57
CA LEU A 97 5.29 -11.12 26.77
C LEU A 97 5.90 -9.98 27.60
N GLN A 98 6.04 -10.18 28.92
CA GLN A 98 6.59 -9.17 29.83
C GLN A 98 8.09 -8.96 29.56
N GLY A 99 8.47 -7.73 29.23
CA GLY A 99 9.87 -7.31 29.09
C GLY A 99 10.51 -7.55 27.71
N LYS A 100 9.80 -8.08 26.71
CA LYS A 100 10.36 -8.26 25.36
C LYS A 100 10.41 -6.92 24.62
N ASP A 101 11.54 -6.67 23.98
CA ASP A 101 11.76 -5.47 23.15
C ASP A 101 10.86 -5.42 21.93
N LEU A 102 10.63 -6.58 21.33
CA LEU A 102 9.81 -6.79 20.15
C LEU A 102 8.94 -8.04 20.32
N PHE A 103 7.70 -7.95 19.94
CA PHE A 103 6.82 -9.11 19.84
C PHE A 103 5.67 -8.89 18.88
N ILE A 104 5.06 -9.97 18.42
CA ILE A 104 3.85 -9.95 17.60
C ILE A 104 2.71 -10.65 18.32
N GLU A 105 1.51 -10.19 18.06
CA GLU A 105 0.26 -10.76 18.58
C GLU A 105 -0.69 -10.98 17.41
N THR A 106 -1.33 -12.15 17.37
CA THR A 106 -2.46 -12.43 16.49
C THR A 106 -3.66 -12.81 17.32
N VAL A 107 -4.79 -12.16 17.06
CA VAL A 107 -6.04 -12.43 17.75
C VAL A 107 -7.19 -12.43 16.75
N VAL A 108 -8.25 -13.17 17.07
CA VAL A 108 -9.52 -13.14 16.34
C VAL A 108 -10.60 -12.57 17.24
N ASP A 109 -11.57 -11.89 16.63
CA ASP A 109 -12.70 -11.31 17.36
C ASP A 109 -13.63 -12.40 17.93
N LYS A 110 -13.69 -13.58 17.31
CA LYS A 110 -14.49 -14.72 17.75
C LYS A 110 -13.81 -16.04 17.39
N LYS A 111 -13.94 -17.04 18.26
CA LYS A 111 -13.40 -18.40 18.06
C LYS A 111 -14.45 -19.39 17.54
N LYS A 112 -15.74 -18.98 17.48
CA LYS A 112 -16.83 -19.73 16.88
C LYS A 112 -17.53 -18.86 15.86
N ALA A 113 -17.69 -19.35 14.65
CA ALA A 113 -18.35 -18.65 13.56
C ALA A 113 -19.10 -19.64 12.67
N TYR A 114 -20.10 -19.20 11.97
CA TYR A 114 -20.76 -20.01 10.94
C TYR A 114 -19.95 -19.96 9.63
N VAL A 115 -20.17 -20.95 8.77
CA VAL A 115 -19.66 -20.92 7.39
C VAL A 115 -20.07 -19.60 6.74
N ASN A 116 -19.15 -18.95 6.02
CA ASN A 116 -19.30 -17.63 5.40
C ASN A 116 -19.60 -16.44 6.35
N GLU A 117 -19.53 -16.62 7.67
CA GLU A 117 -19.63 -15.50 8.62
C GLU A 117 -18.28 -14.80 8.76
N GLN A 118 -18.26 -13.46 8.68
CA GLN A 118 -17.03 -12.69 8.90
C GLN A 118 -16.48 -12.89 10.32
N THR A 119 -15.21 -13.31 10.39
CA THR A 119 -14.36 -13.28 11.58
C THR A 119 -13.18 -12.38 11.30
N THR A 120 -12.81 -11.49 12.22
CA THR A 120 -11.73 -10.53 11.98
C THR A 120 -10.45 -10.98 12.66
N LEU A 121 -9.43 -11.29 11.88
CA LEU A 121 -8.06 -11.51 12.34
C LEU A 121 -7.37 -10.16 12.53
N THR A 122 -6.82 -9.91 13.69
CA THR A 122 -6.01 -8.73 13.98
C THR A 122 -4.58 -9.18 14.26
N PHE A 123 -3.65 -8.70 13.45
CA PHE A 123 -2.22 -8.80 13.67
C PHE A 123 -1.71 -7.50 14.26
N ARG A 124 -0.89 -7.59 15.33
CA ARG A 124 -0.23 -6.44 15.95
C ARG A 124 1.26 -6.72 16.10
N PHE A 125 2.06 -5.77 15.64
CA PHE A 125 3.49 -5.75 15.91
C PHE A 125 3.79 -4.66 16.93
N TYR A 126 4.41 -5.06 18.04
CA TYR A 126 4.81 -4.18 19.14
C TYR A 126 6.31 -3.93 19.04
N GLN A 127 6.68 -2.70 18.85
CA GLN A 127 8.06 -2.24 18.69
C GLN A 127 8.46 -1.35 19.86
N GLY A 128 9.32 -1.86 20.75
CA GLY A 128 9.85 -1.14 21.92
C GLY A 128 11.29 -0.64 21.74
N VAL A 129 11.94 -0.97 20.62
CA VAL A 129 13.30 -0.57 20.27
C VAL A 129 13.39 -0.14 18.80
N ARG A 130 14.46 0.55 18.43
CA ARG A 130 14.68 0.94 17.03
C ARG A 130 15.03 -0.26 16.17
N LEU A 131 14.52 -0.24 14.94
CA LEU A 131 14.84 -1.22 13.91
C LEU A 131 15.82 -0.62 12.92
N PHE A 132 16.73 -1.44 12.47
CA PHE A 132 17.71 -1.09 11.48
C PHE A 132 17.10 -0.98 10.06
N ASN A 133 16.11 -1.82 9.77
CA ASN A 133 15.39 -1.85 8.49
C ASN A 133 13.88 -1.99 8.72
N ASN A 134 13.10 -1.80 7.65
CA ASN A 134 11.67 -2.08 7.70
C ASN A 134 11.43 -3.57 7.93
N PRO A 135 10.51 -3.93 8.86
CA PRO A 135 10.18 -5.31 9.12
C PRO A 135 9.49 -5.97 7.92
N GLU A 136 9.87 -7.20 7.61
CA GLU A 136 9.26 -8.04 6.59
C GLU A 136 8.16 -8.90 7.24
N TYR A 137 6.91 -8.65 6.86
CA TYR A 137 5.75 -9.39 7.36
C TYR A 137 5.34 -10.48 6.38
N SER A 138 5.27 -11.71 6.88
CA SER A 138 4.71 -12.87 6.19
C SER A 138 3.37 -13.23 6.87
N PRO A 139 2.23 -13.13 6.15
CA PRO A 139 0.93 -13.45 6.72
C PRO A 139 0.82 -14.93 7.08
N PRO A 140 -0.09 -15.29 8.03
CA PRO A 140 -0.33 -16.68 8.36
C PRO A 140 -0.99 -17.43 7.21
N SER A 141 -0.84 -18.76 7.18
CA SER A 141 -1.64 -19.61 6.30
C SER A 141 -3.11 -19.51 6.69
N LEU A 142 -3.98 -19.28 5.72
CA LEU A 142 -5.42 -19.11 5.87
C LEU A 142 -6.19 -20.19 5.10
N THR A 143 -5.67 -21.42 5.09
CA THR A 143 -6.34 -22.56 4.45
C THR A 143 -7.72 -22.77 5.05
N GLY A 144 -8.75 -22.90 4.23
CA GLY A 144 -10.15 -23.02 4.67
C GLY A 144 -10.86 -21.68 4.90
N PHE A 145 -10.20 -20.55 4.59
CA PHE A 145 -10.81 -19.23 4.68
C PHE A 145 -10.69 -18.47 3.35
N TRP A 146 -11.71 -17.74 3.01
CA TRP A 146 -11.62 -16.59 2.11
C TRP A 146 -11.19 -15.38 2.94
N ALA A 147 -10.22 -14.61 2.46
CA ALA A 147 -9.64 -13.50 3.19
C ALA A 147 -9.74 -12.18 2.42
N GLU A 148 -10.06 -11.10 3.12
CA GLU A 148 -10.12 -9.74 2.60
C GLU A 148 -9.40 -8.78 3.55
N ASP A 149 -8.43 -8.00 3.04
CA ASP A 149 -7.75 -6.99 3.85
C ASP A 149 -8.69 -5.86 4.24
N LEU A 150 -8.60 -5.42 5.49
CA LEU A 150 -9.43 -4.38 6.08
C LEU A 150 -8.59 -3.11 6.36
N PRO A 151 -8.54 -2.15 5.43
CA PRO A 151 -7.92 -0.85 5.66
C PRO A 151 -8.76 0.01 6.62
N PRO A 152 -8.19 1.06 7.24
CA PRO A 152 -6.77 1.43 7.21
C PRO A 152 -5.91 0.60 8.15
N ARG A 153 -4.61 0.50 7.85
CA ARG A 153 -3.62 0.04 8.83
C ARG A 153 -3.52 1.08 9.94
N LYS A 154 -3.54 0.63 11.19
CA LYS A 154 -3.39 1.53 12.33
C LYS A 154 -1.96 1.52 12.86
N GLN A 155 -1.52 2.70 13.26
CA GLN A 155 -0.25 2.90 13.97
C GLN A 155 -0.51 3.79 15.17
N TYR A 156 -0.08 3.34 16.35
CA TYR A 156 -0.30 4.07 17.58
C TYR A 156 0.73 3.66 18.64
N TYR A 157 0.85 4.47 19.69
CA TYR A 157 1.67 4.13 20.84
C TYR A 157 0.81 3.52 21.94
N LYS A 158 1.35 2.48 22.60
CA LYS A 158 0.71 1.81 23.71
C LYS A 158 1.73 1.57 24.82
N VAL A 159 1.33 1.87 26.07
CA VAL A 159 2.14 1.56 27.24
C VAL A 159 1.70 0.20 27.80
N ILE A 160 2.65 -0.72 27.95
CA ILE A 160 2.44 -2.05 28.53
C ILE A 160 3.48 -2.21 29.63
N ASN A 161 3.02 -2.40 30.88
CA ASN A 161 3.88 -2.58 32.07
C ASN A 161 4.94 -1.47 32.21
N GLY A 162 4.55 -0.20 32.00
CA GLY A 162 5.42 0.96 32.11
C GLY A 162 6.33 1.21 30.91
N ARG A 163 6.35 0.33 29.92
CA ARG A 163 7.14 0.48 28.69
C ARG A 163 6.26 0.89 27.52
N GLN A 164 6.72 1.88 26.77
CA GLN A 164 6.03 2.38 25.56
C GLN A 164 6.44 1.54 24.35
N TYR A 165 5.45 1.13 23.56
CA TYR A 165 5.61 0.44 22.29
C TYR A 165 4.96 1.23 21.16
N PHE A 166 5.62 1.29 20.03
CA PHE A 166 5.00 1.66 18.78
C PHE A 166 4.29 0.43 18.21
N VAL A 167 2.98 0.52 18.00
CA VAL A 167 2.15 -0.61 17.57
C VAL A 167 1.69 -0.40 16.14
N GLN A 168 1.95 -1.39 15.30
CA GLN A 168 1.40 -1.46 13.95
C GLN A 168 0.33 -2.56 13.93
N GLU A 169 -0.90 -2.18 13.58
CA GLU A 169 -2.07 -3.07 13.58
C GLU A 169 -2.60 -3.24 12.16
N LEU A 170 -2.76 -4.51 11.76
CA LEU A 170 -3.35 -4.93 10.50
C LEU A 170 -4.58 -5.77 10.81
N LYS A 171 -5.65 -5.58 10.05
CA LYS A 171 -6.87 -6.38 10.15
C LYS A 171 -7.20 -7.06 8.83
N THR A 172 -7.65 -8.30 8.92
CA THR A 172 -8.09 -9.10 7.78
C THR A 172 -9.42 -9.75 8.12
N ALA A 173 -10.42 -9.57 7.27
CA ALA A 173 -11.68 -10.30 7.37
C ALA A 173 -11.48 -11.72 6.85
N LEU A 174 -11.90 -12.69 7.61
CA LEU A 174 -11.87 -14.10 7.28
C LEU A 174 -13.29 -14.64 7.17
N PHE A 175 -13.58 -15.38 6.10
CA PHE A 175 -14.83 -16.06 5.88
C PHE A 175 -14.57 -17.55 5.75
N PRO A 176 -14.92 -18.37 6.76
CA PRO A 176 -14.72 -19.81 6.69
C PRO A 176 -15.50 -20.42 5.52
N THR A 177 -14.88 -21.32 4.77
CA THR A 177 -15.49 -21.95 3.59
C THR A 177 -16.12 -23.32 3.88
N ALA A 178 -15.73 -23.95 4.99
CA ALA A 178 -16.24 -25.26 5.39
C ALA A 178 -16.46 -25.33 6.90
N ALA A 179 -17.41 -26.14 7.34
CA ALA A 179 -17.65 -26.42 8.75
C ALA A 179 -16.59 -27.35 9.35
N GLY A 180 -16.42 -27.29 10.67
CA GLY A 180 -15.44 -28.05 11.43
C GLY A 180 -14.32 -27.19 12.00
N PRO A 181 -13.33 -27.79 12.66
CA PRO A 181 -12.18 -27.07 13.20
C PRO A 181 -11.31 -26.54 12.06
N GLN A 182 -11.04 -25.24 12.06
CA GLN A 182 -10.18 -24.56 11.11
C GLN A 182 -9.02 -23.91 11.86
N THR A 183 -7.81 -23.97 11.28
CA THR A 183 -6.61 -23.41 11.89
C THR A 183 -6.05 -22.27 11.09
N ILE A 184 -5.94 -21.10 11.71
CA ILE A 184 -5.13 -19.99 11.21
C ILE A 184 -3.68 -20.29 11.57
N GLY A 185 -2.80 -20.35 10.58
CA GLY A 185 -1.39 -20.66 10.76
C GLY A 185 -0.63 -19.61 11.58
N ARG A 186 0.69 -19.70 11.57
CA ARG A 186 1.57 -18.74 12.24
C ARG A 186 1.87 -17.58 11.32
N ALA A 187 1.76 -16.36 11.81
CA ALA A 187 2.33 -15.19 11.17
C ALA A 187 3.81 -15.10 11.54
N GLU A 188 4.64 -14.63 10.60
CA GLU A 188 6.06 -14.41 10.81
C GLU A 188 6.41 -12.96 10.51
N LEU A 189 7.30 -12.37 11.33
CA LEU A 189 7.84 -11.04 11.09
C LEU A 189 9.36 -11.09 11.26
N LYS A 190 10.09 -10.80 10.20
CA LYS A 190 11.55 -10.68 10.21
C LYS A 190 11.91 -9.22 10.36
N CYS A 191 12.81 -8.91 11.26
CA CYS A 191 13.31 -7.57 11.49
C CYS A 191 14.76 -7.61 11.97
N THR A 192 15.45 -6.50 11.86
CA THR A 192 16.82 -6.33 12.35
C THR A 192 16.82 -5.21 13.39
N VAL A 193 17.28 -5.51 14.59
CA VAL A 193 17.34 -4.57 15.73
C VAL A 193 18.68 -3.85 15.72
N GLU A 194 18.67 -2.55 16.00
CA GLU A 194 19.92 -1.82 16.30
C GLU A 194 20.49 -2.34 17.63
N ASP A 195 21.69 -2.93 17.60
CA ASP A 195 22.38 -3.45 18.80
C ASP A 195 23.39 -2.39 19.28
N LEU A 196 22.91 -1.43 20.07
CA LEU A 196 23.75 -0.39 20.66
C LEU A 196 24.53 -0.87 21.92
N ASP A 197 24.07 -1.95 22.56
CA ASP A 197 24.67 -2.41 23.84
C ASP A 197 26.04 -3.05 23.67
N ARG A 198 26.38 -3.53 22.49
CA ARG A 198 27.73 -4.05 22.22
C ARG A 198 28.80 -2.95 22.14
N PHE A 199 28.37 -1.70 21.92
CA PHE A 199 29.26 -0.56 21.73
C PHE A 199 29.92 -0.10 23.03
N PHE A 200 29.19 -0.14 24.13
CA PHE A 200 29.65 0.45 25.38
C PHE A 200 30.42 -0.52 26.30
N LEU A 201 30.44 -1.82 26.00
CA LEU A 201 30.93 -2.84 26.94
C LEU A 201 32.29 -3.47 26.60
N LYS A 202 32.92 -3.22 25.45
CA LYS A 202 34.13 -4.00 25.07
C LYS A 202 35.42 -3.27 24.83
N ASP A 203 35.47 -2.01 24.47
CA ASP A 203 36.74 -1.27 24.42
C ASP A 203 36.58 0.22 24.07
N PRO A 204 37.01 1.18 24.89
CA PRO A 204 36.97 2.61 24.53
C PRO A 204 37.92 3.00 23.40
N PHE A 205 38.87 2.15 23.05
CA PHE A 205 39.89 2.41 22.02
C PHE A 205 39.55 1.83 20.64
N ALA A 206 38.47 1.05 20.49
CA ALA A 206 38.04 0.48 19.23
C ALA A 206 37.43 1.51 18.25
N MET A 207 37.42 2.79 18.60
CA MET A 207 36.87 3.86 17.74
C MET A 207 37.76 4.22 16.53
N LEU A 208 38.96 3.64 16.40
CA LEU A 208 39.91 4.02 15.34
C LEU A 208 39.94 3.09 14.13
N ASP A 209 39.19 2.00 14.12
CA ASP A 209 39.27 1.02 13.04
C ASP A 209 38.07 1.16 12.06
N ARG A 210 38.35 1.48 10.79
CA ARG A 210 37.35 1.70 9.72
C ARG A 210 36.54 0.45 9.38
N ASP A 211 37.09 -0.73 9.62
CA ASP A 211 36.41 -2.01 9.44
C ASP A 211 35.34 -2.24 10.52
N LEU A 212 35.48 -1.60 11.68
CA LEU A 212 34.51 -1.64 12.76
C LEU A 212 33.20 -0.94 12.37
N MET A 213 33.25 0.11 11.56
CA MET A 213 32.05 0.79 11.03
C MET A 213 31.21 -0.11 10.09
N SER A 214 31.81 -1.12 9.46
CA SER A 214 31.07 -2.11 8.67
C SER A 214 30.35 -3.14 9.56
N LEU A 215 30.87 -3.43 10.74
CA LEU A 215 30.26 -4.27 11.77
C LEU A 215 29.09 -3.56 12.47
N PHE A 216 29.11 -2.21 12.54
CA PHE A 216 28.00 -1.40 13.07
C PHE A 216 26.78 -1.36 12.15
N ARG A 217 26.93 -1.69 10.88
CA ARG A 217 25.83 -1.80 9.92
C ARG A 217 25.10 -3.13 9.96
N GLN A 218 25.52 -4.08 10.78
CA GLN A 218 24.88 -5.38 10.96
C GLN A 218 24.09 -5.40 12.27
N GLY A 219 22.82 -4.93 12.20
CA GLY A 219 21.88 -5.13 13.30
C GLY A 219 21.65 -6.62 13.56
N LYS A 220 21.14 -6.98 14.74
CA LYS A 220 20.82 -8.34 15.11
C LYS A 220 19.51 -8.80 14.45
N PRO A 221 19.54 -9.77 13.50
CA PRO A 221 18.32 -10.28 12.89
C PRO A 221 17.46 -11.00 13.92
N GLN A 222 16.16 -10.75 13.89
CA GLN A 222 15.17 -11.41 14.72
C GLN A 222 13.99 -11.89 13.87
N VAL A 223 13.51 -13.09 14.20
CA VAL A 223 12.32 -13.67 13.59
C VAL A 223 11.28 -13.88 14.67
N LEU A 224 10.20 -13.13 14.59
CA LEU A 224 9.07 -13.21 15.50
C LEU A 224 8.00 -14.10 14.87
N ARG A 225 7.43 -15.03 15.65
CA ARG A 225 6.37 -15.93 15.18
C ARG A 225 5.18 -15.87 16.10
N SER A 226 3.99 -15.81 15.51
CA SER A 226 2.74 -15.91 16.28
C SER A 226 2.42 -17.36 16.63
N ARG A 227 1.46 -17.53 17.53
CA ARG A 227 0.85 -18.85 17.79
C ARG A 227 -0.25 -19.11 16.75
N PRO A 228 -0.49 -20.36 16.35
CA PRO A 228 -1.65 -20.69 15.55
C PRO A 228 -2.93 -20.46 16.35
N ILE A 229 -4.03 -20.19 15.64
CA ILE A 229 -5.34 -19.95 16.27
C ILE A 229 -6.33 -20.96 15.69
N GLU A 230 -7.03 -21.67 16.55
CA GLU A 230 -8.10 -22.56 16.16
C GLU A 230 -9.45 -21.84 16.23
N ILE A 231 -10.26 -22.04 15.21
CA ILE A 231 -11.63 -21.54 15.08
C ILE A 231 -12.55 -22.71 14.85
N GLU A 232 -13.60 -22.82 15.64
CA GLU A 232 -14.68 -23.77 15.46
C GLU A 232 -15.71 -23.18 14.47
N VAL A 233 -15.80 -23.74 13.29
CA VAL A 233 -16.73 -23.32 12.26
C VAL A 233 -17.98 -24.18 12.33
N LEU A 234 -19.09 -23.54 12.64
CA LEU A 234 -20.40 -24.20 12.74
C LEU A 234 -21.03 -24.34 11.34
N PRO A 235 -21.64 -25.47 11.04
CA PRO A 235 -22.45 -25.61 9.85
C PRO A 235 -23.68 -24.69 9.94
N LEU A 236 -24.20 -24.28 8.78
CA LEU A 236 -25.49 -23.59 8.75
C LEU A 236 -26.61 -24.55 9.14
N PRO A 237 -27.58 -24.14 9.98
CA PRO A 237 -28.70 -25.01 10.37
C PRO A 237 -29.50 -25.49 9.15
N GLU A 238 -29.81 -26.77 9.08
CA GLU A 238 -30.72 -27.27 8.04
C GLU A 238 -32.19 -26.98 8.37
N MET A 239 -32.53 -26.88 9.65
CA MET A 239 -33.86 -26.52 10.08
C MET A 239 -34.19 -25.06 9.74
N GLY A 240 -35.28 -24.83 9.02
CA GLY A 240 -35.76 -23.51 8.61
C GLY A 240 -34.97 -22.90 7.45
N LYS A 241 -34.21 -23.69 6.73
CA LYS A 241 -33.49 -23.27 5.51
C LYS A 241 -34.46 -23.13 4.34
N PRO A 242 -34.67 -21.92 3.80
CA PRO A 242 -35.60 -21.70 2.68
C PRO A 242 -35.01 -22.28 1.37
N GLU A 243 -35.89 -22.67 0.45
CA GLU A 243 -35.48 -23.12 -0.90
C GLU A 243 -34.76 -22.00 -1.69
N SER A 244 -35.15 -20.75 -1.45
CA SER A 244 -34.54 -19.55 -2.06
C SER A 244 -33.16 -19.18 -1.46
N PHE A 245 -32.63 -19.99 -0.53
CA PHE A 245 -31.33 -19.74 0.08
C PHE A 245 -30.18 -20.09 -0.86
N ALA A 246 -29.44 -19.09 -1.30
CA ALA A 246 -28.30 -19.22 -2.22
C ALA A 246 -26.94 -18.87 -1.58
N GLY A 247 -26.73 -19.27 -0.31
CA GLY A 247 -25.43 -19.19 0.36
C GLY A 247 -25.08 -17.84 1.00
N ALA A 248 -25.98 -16.87 1.00
CA ALA A 248 -25.74 -15.54 1.59
C ALA A 248 -25.75 -15.59 3.12
N VAL A 249 -24.66 -15.17 3.76
CA VAL A 249 -24.52 -15.11 5.22
C VAL A 249 -24.15 -13.68 5.63
N GLY A 250 -24.97 -13.09 6.50
CA GLY A 250 -24.82 -11.70 6.91
C GLY A 250 -26.12 -11.02 7.28
N ASN A 251 -26.23 -9.74 6.93
CA ASN A 251 -27.44 -8.95 7.08
C ASN A 251 -27.64 -8.12 5.81
N PHE A 252 -28.68 -8.43 5.05
CA PHE A 252 -28.90 -7.87 3.72
C PHE A 252 -30.28 -7.25 3.56
N LYS A 253 -30.40 -6.40 2.53
CA LYS A 253 -31.65 -5.80 2.03
C LYS A 253 -31.74 -6.09 0.53
N LEU A 254 -32.94 -6.34 0.05
CA LEU A 254 -33.27 -6.52 -1.36
C LEU A 254 -33.98 -5.29 -1.88
N LYS A 255 -33.59 -4.81 -3.06
CA LYS A 255 -34.36 -3.81 -3.84
C LYS A 255 -34.42 -4.29 -5.27
N VAL A 256 -35.65 -4.41 -5.78
CA VAL A 256 -35.93 -4.78 -7.17
C VAL A 256 -36.39 -3.53 -7.91
N SER A 257 -35.95 -3.33 -9.13
CA SER A 257 -36.35 -2.21 -9.98
C SER A 257 -36.28 -2.60 -11.45
N MET A 258 -37.09 -1.95 -12.26
CA MET A 258 -37.05 -2.05 -13.72
C MET A 258 -36.76 -0.68 -14.32
N ASP A 259 -36.14 -0.68 -15.49
CA ASP A 259 -35.86 0.56 -16.22
C ASP A 259 -37.10 1.14 -16.88
N LYS A 260 -38.03 0.26 -17.36
CA LYS A 260 -39.27 0.62 -18.01
C LYS A 260 -40.46 -0.16 -17.41
N LYS A 261 -41.63 0.44 -17.33
CA LYS A 261 -42.88 -0.24 -16.94
C LYS A 261 -43.82 -0.43 -18.14
N GLU A 262 -43.55 0.28 -19.23
CA GLU A 262 -44.34 0.25 -20.46
C GLU A 262 -43.38 0.07 -21.64
N VAL A 263 -43.61 -0.93 -22.48
CA VAL A 263 -42.79 -1.31 -23.60
C VAL A 263 -43.62 -1.92 -24.72
N GLU A 264 -43.09 -1.95 -25.93
CA GLU A 264 -43.71 -2.70 -27.03
C GLU A 264 -43.32 -4.20 -26.98
N VAL A 265 -44.14 -5.06 -27.57
CA VAL A 265 -43.81 -6.49 -27.72
C VAL A 265 -42.48 -6.62 -28.47
N GLY A 266 -41.57 -7.40 -27.94
CA GLY A 266 -40.23 -7.59 -28.50
C GLY A 266 -39.17 -6.60 -28.01
N GLU A 267 -39.53 -5.51 -27.33
CA GLU A 267 -38.59 -4.59 -26.71
C GLU A 267 -38.03 -5.12 -25.37
N PRO A 268 -36.75 -4.89 -25.07
CA PRO A 268 -36.13 -5.34 -23.83
C PRO A 268 -36.50 -4.42 -22.65
N ILE A 269 -36.75 -5.06 -21.47
CA ILE A 269 -36.86 -4.44 -20.15
C ILE A 269 -35.71 -4.96 -19.28
N THR A 270 -34.98 -4.07 -18.60
CA THR A 270 -33.94 -4.48 -17.68
C THR A 270 -34.49 -4.57 -16.25
N LEU A 271 -34.53 -5.79 -15.72
CA LEU A 271 -34.80 -6.08 -14.31
C LEU A 271 -33.47 -6.01 -13.53
N ARG A 272 -33.42 -5.13 -12.51
CA ARG A 272 -32.28 -5.00 -11.61
C ARG A 272 -32.68 -5.47 -10.21
N MET A 273 -31.94 -6.48 -9.72
CA MET A 273 -32.06 -6.98 -8.35
C MET A 273 -30.82 -6.54 -7.57
N LYS A 274 -30.98 -5.56 -6.69
CA LYS A 274 -29.89 -4.97 -5.90
C LYS A 274 -29.94 -5.51 -4.47
N ILE A 275 -28.91 -6.26 -4.08
CA ILE A 275 -28.73 -6.79 -2.73
C ILE A 275 -27.64 -5.98 -2.06
N SER A 276 -27.97 -5.34 -0.94
CA SER A 276 -27.04 -4.48 -0.19
C SER A 276 -26.98 -4.89 1.27
N GLY A 277 -25.79 -4.87 1.86
CA GLY A 277 -25.66 -5.24 3.27
C GLY A 277 -24.24 -5.59 3.70
N ALA A 278 -24.16 -6.15 4.92
CA ALA A 278 -22.91 -6.55 5.54
C ALA A 278 -22.80 -8.08 5.57
N GLY A 279 -21.65 -8.59 5.15
CA GLY A 279 -21.31 -10.00 5.04
C GLY A 279 -20.41 -10.26 3.83
N ASN A 280 -20.25 -11.52 3.46
CA ASN A 280 -19.51 -11.89 2.26
C ASN A 280 -20.36 -11.55 1.00
N VAL A 281 -20.26 -10.32 0.51
CA VAL A 281 -21.03 -9.84 -0.65
C VAL A 281 -20.71 -10.65 -1.91
N LYS A 282 -19.46 -11.16 -2.05
CA LYS A 282 -19.04 -11.98 -3.19
C LYS A 282 -19.79 -13.31 -3.25
N SER A 283 -20.05 -13.91 -2.09
CA SER A 283 -20.76 -15.19 -2.00
C SER A 283 -22.29 -15.10 -2.11
N VAL A 284 -22.83 -13.88 -2.19
CA VAL A 284 -24.27 -13.68 -2.37
C VAL A 284 -24.70 -14.26 -3.72
N GLY A 285 -25.56 -15.25 -3.69
CA GLY A 285 -26.14 -15.87 -4.87
C GLY A 285 -27.24 -15.02 -5.52
N LYS A 286 -27.63 -15.40 -6.72
CA LYS A 286 -28.70 -14.74 -7.47
C LYS A 286 -30.05 -15.04 -6.80
N PRO A 287 -30.93 -14.04 -6.60
CA PRO A 287 -32.29 -14.26 -6.16
C PRO A 287 -33.06 -15.15 -7.11
N THR A 288 -33.96 -15.95 -6.56
CA THR A 288 -34.83 -16.84 -7.35
C THR A 288 -35.87 -16.02 -8.08
N LEU A 289 -35.82 -16.05 -9.40
CA LEU A 289 -36.85 -15.43 -10.25
C LEU A 289 -37.99 -16.42 -10.45
N PRO A 290 -39.25 -15.98 -10.27
CA PRO A 290 -40.39 -16.83 -10.59
C PRO A 290 -40.45 -17.13 -12.09
N GLU A 291 -41.17 -18.20 -12.47
CA GLU A 291 -41.32 -18.56 -13.87
C GLU A 291 -42.20 -17.53 -14.60
N LEU A 292 -41.65 -16.91 -15.65
CA LEU A 292 -42.32 -15.88 -16.47
C LEU A 292 -42.51 -16.42 -17.89
N LYS A 293 -43.58 -17.22 -18.14
CA LYS A 293 -43.80 -17.93 -19.41
C LYS A 293 -43.97 -17.00 -20.62
N ASP A 294 -44.51 -15.80 -20.38
CA ASP A 294 -44.78 -14.82 -21.42
C ASP A 294 -43.59 -13.92 -21.77
N PHE A 295 -42.43 -14.15 -21.12
CA PHE A 295 -41.20 -13.43 -21.38
C PHE A 295 -40.11 -14.35 -21.90
N ARG A 296 -39.22 -13.79 -22.73
CA ARG A 296 -37.91 -14.36 -22.95
C ARG A 296 -36.95 -13.70 -21.95
N ILE A 297 -36.19 -14.52 -21.21
CA ILE A 297 -35.36 -14.06 -20.12
C ILE A 297 -33.91 -14.31 -20.50
N TYR A 298 -33.09 -13.27 -20.41
CA TYR A 298 -31.63 -13.36 -20.62
C TYR A 298 -30.91 -12.85 -19.41
N ASP A 299 -29.85 -13.55 -19.01
CA ASP A 299 -28.96 -13.09 -17.94
C ASP A 299 -27.97 -12.07 -18.53
N SER A 300 -27.96 -10.85 -18.00
CA SER A 300 -27.08 -9.77 -18.46
C SER A 300 -25.80 -9.66 -17.60
N GLY A 301 -25.74 -10.42 -16.51
CA GLY A 301 -24.58 -10.45 -15.63
C GLY A 301 -24.79 -9.87 -14.24
N SER A 302 -23.70 -9.70 -13.51
CA SER A 302 -23.73 -9.11 -12.18
C SER A 302 -22.56 -8.15 -11.98
N SER A 303 -22.77 -7.16 -11.14
CA SER A 303 -21.74 -6.22 -10.68
C SER A 303 -21.73 -6.16 -9.16
N GLU A 304 -20.55 -5.88 -8.61
CA GLU A 304 -20.39 -5.75 -7.16
C GLU A 304 -19.60 -4.49 -6.80
N ASN A 305 -19.98 -3.87 -5.70
CA ASN A 305 -19.25 -2.76 -5.09
C ASN A 305 -19.10 -3.06 -3.60
N ILE A 306 -17.86 -3.24 -3.15
CA ILE A 306 -17.53 -3.65 -1.79
C ILE A 306 -16.86 -2.50 -1.05
N SER A 307 -17.40 -2.18 0.14
CA SER A 307 -16.81 -1.26 1.12
C SER A 307 -16.30 -2.05 2.33
N LYS A 308 -15.26 -1.54 2.97
CA LYS A 308 -14.62 -2.14 4.15
C LYS A 308 -14.60 -1.18 5.33
N GLU A 309 -15.58 -0.30 5.39
CA GLU A 309 -15.68 0.70 6.46
C GLU A 309 -15.89 0.04 7.82
N ASN A 310 -15.29 0.65 8.86
CA ASN A 310 -15.35 0.16 10.24
C ASN A 310 -14.90 -1.31 10.41
N TYR A 311 -14.00 -1.78 9.54
CA TYR A 311 -13.52 -3.16 9.52
C TYR A 311 -14.61 -4.22 9.29
N LEU A 312 -15.70 -3.81 8.66
CA LEU A 312 -16.80 -4.68 8.26
C LEU A 312 -16.85 -4.75 6.73
N VAL A 313 -16.85 -5.95 6.19
CA VAL A 313 -17.07 -6.15 4.75
C VAL A 313 -18.55 -5.96 4.50
N GLN A 314 -18.88 -4.99 3.68
CA GLN A 314 -20.23 -4.65 3.28
C GLN A 314 -20.24 -4.19 1.83
N GLY A 315 -21.39 -4.16 1.20
CA GLY A 315 -21.45 -3.70 -0.17
C GLY A 315 -22.80 -3.94 -0.83
N VAL A 316 -22.74 -3.87 -2.15
CA VAL A 316 -23.89 -4.03 -3.02
C VAL A 316 -23.53 -5.01 -4.11
N LYS A 317 -24.35 -6.01 -4.32
CA LYS A 317 -24.33 -6.88 -5.49
C LYS A 317 -25.59 -6.66 -6.30
N THR A 318 -25.43 -6.37 -7.57
CA THR A 318 -26.54 -6.10 -8.50
C THR A 318 -26.55 -7.18 -9.56
N TYR A 319 -27.66 -7.84 -9.72
CA TYR A 319 -27.95 -8.77 -10.80
C TYR A 319 -28.84 -8.08 -11.83
N GLU A 320 -28.50 -8.18 -13.10
CA GLU A 320 -29.25 -7.61 -14.20
C GLU A 320 -29.75 -8.73 -15.11
N MET A 321 -31.04 -8.65 -15.45
CA MET A 321 -31.69 -9.58 -16.36
C MET A 321 -32.52 -8.79 -17.38
N VAL A 322 -32.50 -9.26 -18.60
CA VAL A 322 -33.32 -8.70 -19.68
C VAL A 322 -34.54 -9.56 -19.87
N LEU A 323 -35.70 -8.93 -19.75
CA LEU A 323 -37.02 -9.52 -19.98
C LEU A 323 -37.57 -8.96 -21.28
N ILE A 324 -38.00 -9.83 -22.22
CA ILE A 324 -38.62 -9.44 -23.49
C ILE A 324 -40.03 -10.03 -23.56
N PRO A 325 -41.10 -9.21 -23.54
CA PRO A 325 -42.46 -9.72 -23.64
C PRO A 325 -42.72 -10.32 -25.01
N LYS A 326 -43.38 -11.49 -25.04
CA LYS A 326 -43.72 -12.21 -26.27
C LYS A 326 -45.06 -11.76 -26.85
N ILE A 327 -46.00 -11.33 -25.99
CA ILE A 327 -47.38 -11.02 -26.33
C ILE A 327 -47.74 -9.69 -25.67
N ALA A 328 -48.63 -8.93 -26.30
CA ALA A 328 -49.19 -7.69 -25.70
C ALA A 328 -50.10 -8.01 -24.53
N GLY A 329 -50.05 -7.22 -23.46
CA GLY A 329 -50.86 -7.43 -22.27
C GLY A 329 -50.33 -6.72 -21.03
N LYS A 330 -51.09 -6.81 -19.95
CA LYS A 330 -50.66 -6.34 -18.62
C LYS A 330 -50.15 -7.55 -17.84
N TYR A 331 -48.90 -7.46 -17.41
CA TYR A 331 -48.23 -8.51 -16.67
C TYR A 331 -47.92 -8.07 -15.25
N ASN A 332 -48.17 -8.97 -14.31
CA ASN A 332 -47.78 -8.79 -12.93
C ASN A 332 -46.57 -9.71 -12.65
N ILE A 333 -45.39 -9.15 -12.53
CA ILE A 333 -44.20 -9.91 -12.10
C ILE A 333 -44.38 -10.25 -10.62
N PRO A 334 -44.46 -11.54 -10.26
CA PRO A 334 -44.61 -11.93 -8.86
C PRO A 334 -43.45 -11.45 -8.00
N PRO A 335 -43.66 -11.36 -6.67
CA PRO A 335 -42.59 -11.01 -5.75
C PRO A 335 -41.34 -11.91 -5.92
N ILE A 336 -40.17 -11.29 -5.95
CA ILE A 336 -38.88 -11.97 -6.04
C ILE A 336 -38.37 -12.19 -4.64
N GLU A 337 -37.95 -13.42 -4.34
CA GLU A 337 -37.45 -13.81 -3.03
C GLU A 337 -35.95 -13.87 -2.99
N PHE A 338 -35.41 -13.43 -1.86
CA PHE A 338 -34.01 -13.56 -1.52
C PHE A 338 -33.85 -13.95 -0.05
N SER A 339 -33.21 -15.09 0.20
CA SER A 339 -32.99 -15.59 1.55
C SER A 339 -31.51 -15.53 1.95
N PHE A 340 -31.26 -15.21 3.21
CA PHE A 340 -29.94 -15.19 3.80
C PHE A 340 -29.96 -15.71 5.23
N PHE A 341 -28.84 -16.23 5.69
CA PHE A 341 -28.64 -16.60 7.10
C PHE A 341 -28.09 -15.42 7.88
N ASN A 342 -28.77 -15.05 8.97
CA ASN A 342 -28.32 -14.01 9.89
C ASN A 342 -27.59 -14.65 11.09
N PRO A 343 -26.23 -14.55 11.16
CA PRO A 343 -25.49 -15.22 12.24
C PRO A 343 -25.76 -14.63 13.62
N LYS A 344 -26.13 -13.35 13.72
CA LYS A 344 -26.51 -12.72 15.00
C LYS A 344 -27.83 -13.27 15.54
N GLY A 345 -28.81 -13.43 14.66
CA GLY A 345 -30.12 -13.99 15.00
C GLY A 345 -30.16 -15.52 14.96
N LYS A 346 -29.09 -16.17 14.47
CA LYS A 346 -28.99 -17.63 14.26
C LYS A 346 -30.19 -18.20 13.49
N SER A 347 -30.68 -17.45 12.51
CA SER A 347 -31.89 -17.80 11.75
C SER A 347 -31.80 -17.31 10.32
N TYR A 348 -32.53 -18.00 9.45
CA TYR A 348 -32.76 -17.56 8.09
C TYR A 348 -33.75 -16.42 8.05
N LYS A 349 -33.56 -15.51 7.10
CA LYS A 349 -34.51 -14.43 6.78
C LYS A 349 -34.75 -14.43 5.30
N THR A 350 -36.02 -14.37 4.90
CA THR A 350 -36.44 -14.21 3.52
C THR A 350 -36.94 -12.78 3.31
N LEU A 351 -36.41 -12.11 2.31
CA LEU A 351 -36.83 -10.81 1.84
C LEU A 351 -37.63 -11.00 0.56
N THR A 352 -38.74 -10.30 0.45
CA THR A 352 -39.62 -10.38 -0.69
C THR A 352 -39.74 -8.99 -1.31
N SER A 353 -39.65 -8.86 -2.63
CA SER A 353 -39.87 -7.61 -3.32
C SER A 353 -41.37 -7.32 -3.45
N ASP A 354 -41.69 -6.08 -3.72
CA ASP A 354 -43.02 -5.74 -4.21
C ASP A 354 -43.28 -6.35 -5.60
N PRO A 355 -44.50 -6.72 -5.95
CA PRO A 355 -44.84 -7.13 -7.31
C PRO A 355 -44.67 -5.93 -8.26
N VAL A 356 -44.24 -6.21 -9.50
CA VAL A 356 -44.02 -5.15 -10.49
C VAL A 356 -44.96 -5.34 -11.67
N LEU A 357 -45.79 -4.31 -11.93
CA LEU A 357 -46.70 -4.27 -13.07
C LEU A 357 -45.94 -3.79 -14.32
N ILE A 358 -46.09 -4.50 -15.43
CA ILE A 358 -45.56 -4.19 -16.75
C ILE A 358 -46.71 -4.16 -17.74
N THR A 359 -46.75 -3.17 -18.60
CA THR A 359 -47.67 -3.08 -19.74
C THR A 359 -46.87 -3.31 -21.02
N ALA A 360 -47.13 -4.40 -21.74
CA ALA A 360 -46.62 -4.62 -23.06
C ALA A 360 -47.67 -4.16 -24.09
N LEU A 361 -47.32 -3.11 -24.81
CA LEU A 361 -48.15 -2.57 -25.89
C LEU A 361 -48.04 -3.43 -27.14
N PRO A 362 -49.05 -3.52 -28.01
CA PRO A 362 -48.89 -4.15 -29.30
C PRO A 362 -47.76 -3.43 -30.05
N GLY A 363 -46.70 -4.17 -30.43
CA GLY A 363 -45.68 -3.64 -31.34
C GLY A 363 -46.30 -3.25 -32.67
N ALA A 364 -45.72 -2.31 -33.38
CA ALA A 364 -46.15 -1.93 -34.70
C ALA A 364 -46.34 -3.18 -35.56
N GLN A 365 -47.59 -3.55 -35.87
CA GLN A 365 -47.86 -4.64 -36.80
C GLN A 365 -47.36 -4.21 -38.17
N VAL A 366 -46.17 -4.63 -38.54
CA VAL A 366 -45.79 -4.61 -39.94
C VAL A 366 -46.70 -5.57 -40.66
N SER A 367 -47.67 -5.02 -41.41
CA SER A 367 -48.61 -5.83 -42.15
C SER A 367 -47.85 -6.77 -43.11
N PRO A 368 -48.38 -7.99 -43.37
CA PRO A 368 -47.74 -8.93 -44.29
C PRO A 368 -47.41 -8.30 -45.65
N THR A 369 -48.12 -7.25 -46.02
CA THR A 369 -47.95 -6.51 -47.30
C THR A 369 -46.74 -5.59 -47.24
N GLU A 370 -46.36 -5.02 -46.09
CA GLU A 370 -45.14 -4.21 -45.93
C GLU A 370 -43.87 -5.05 -45.81
N MET A 371 -43.98 -6.27 -45.28
CA MET A 371 -42.85 -7.21 -45.28
C MET A 371 -42.41 -7.62 -46.70
N ALA A 372 -43.32 -7.62 -47.67
CA ALA A 372 -42.97 -7.96 -49.05
C ALA A 372 -42.28 -6.82 -49.82
N GLN A 373 -42.30 -5.61 -49.25
CA GLN A 373 -41.71 -4.42 -49.91
C GLN A 373 -40.40 -3.92 -49.21
N LEU A 374 -40.07 -4.45 -48.07
CA LEU A 374 -38.77 -4.12 -47.41
C LEU A 374 -37.65 -4.71 -48.26
N SER A 375 -36.90 -3.87 -48.88
CA SER A 375 -35.70 -4.24 -49.63
C SER A 375 -34.70 -4.96 -48.71
N LYS A 376 -33.89 -5.87 -49.24
CA LYS A 376 -32.84 -6.56 -48.50
C LYS A 376 -31.90 -5.65 -47.69
N GLN A 377 -31.92 -4.33 -47.98
CA GLN A 377 -31.16 -3.31 -47.28
C GLN A 377 -31.80 -2.88 -45.95
N GLU A 378 -33.13 -2.83 -45.83
CA GLU A 378 -33.83 -2.37 -44.63
C GLU A 378 -33.89 -3.46 -43.55
N ILE A 379 -33.90 -4.74 -43.97
CA ILE A 379 -33.76 -5.87 -43.03
C ILE A 379 -32.39 -5.82 -42.29
N GLY A 380 -31.37 -5.23 -42.91
CA GLY A 380 -30.05 -5.02 -42.29
C GLY A 380 -30.04 -3.96 -41.17
N TYR A 381 -31.02 -3.06 -41.10
CA TYR A 381 -31.08 -2.04 -40.02
C TYR A 381 -31.89 -2.47 -38.81
N ALA A 382 -32.82 -3.40 -38.95
CA ALA A 382 -33.62 -3.91 -37.83
C ALA A 382 -32.86 -4.92 -36.93
N VAL A 383 -31.71 -5.43 -37.39
CA VAL A 383 -30.86 -6.42 -36.67
C VAL A 383 -29.58 -5.77 -36.15
N LYS A 384 -29.61 -4.48 -35.79
CA LYS A 384 -28.39 -3.73 -35.46
C LYS A 384 -27.83 -3.94 -34.06
N ASP A 385 -28.29 -4.97 -33.32
CA ASP A 385 -27.80 -5.21 -31.96
C ASP A 385 -27.20 -6.61 -31.70
N ILE A 386 -27.00 -7.38 -32.74
CA ILE A 386 -26.15 -8.58 -32.67
C ILE A 386 -24.90 -8.27 -33.51
N ARG A 387 -23.71 -8.27 -32.91
CA ARG A 387 -22.43 -8.25 -33.64
C ARG A 387 -22.44 -9.40 -34.61
N TYR A 388 -22.87 -9.13 -35.85
CA TYR A 388 -22.89 -10.14 -36.90
C TYR A 388 -21.45 -10.53 -37.28
N ILE A 389 -21.26 -11.79 -37.58
CA ILE A 389 -20.03 -12.30 -38.19
C ILE A 389 -19.89 -11.60 -39.55
N LYS A 390 -18.84 -10.82 -39.74
CA LYS A 390 -18.54 -10.17 -41.02
C LYS A 390 -18.46 -11.22 -42.12
N LEU A 391 -19.40 -11.19 -43.07
CA LEU A 391 -19.45 -12.12 -44.22
C LEU A 391 -18.42 -11.77 -45.30
N SER A 392 -17.72 -10.62 -45.22
CA SER A 392 -16.68 -10.26 -46.16
C SER A 392 -15.30 -10.46 -45.55
N ALA A 393 -14.55 -11.38 -46.11
CA ALA A 393 -13.18 -11.73 -45.73
C ALA A 393 -12.11 -10.66 -46.09
N SER A 394 -12.50 -9.48 -46.57
CA SER A 394 -11.58 -8.46 -47.08
C SER A 394 -10.74 -7.74 -45.99
N GLN A 395 -10.91 -8.09 -44.71
CA GLN A 395 -10.10 -7.55 -43.61
C GLN A 395 -9.63 -8.61 -42.60
N LEU A 396 -9.57 -9.88 -43.02
CA LEU A 396 -8.92 -10.92 -42.22
C LEU A 396 -7.41 -10.75 -42.39
N ASN A 397 -6.73 -10.26 -41.39
CA ASN A 397 -5.28 -10.34 -41.32
C ASN A 397 -4.88 -11.83 -41.27
N ASN A 398 -3.98 -12.25 -42.15
CA ASN A 398 -3.43 -13.59 -42.16
C ASN A 398 -2.89 -13.94 -40.74
N GLN A 399 -3.28 -15.06 -40.21
CA GLN A 399 -2.88 -15.56 -38.88
C GLN A 399 -1.35 -15.83 -38.76
N GLY A 400 -0.58 -15.50 -39.79
CA GLY A 400 0.88 -15.59 -39.86
C GLY A 400 1.64 -14.26 -39.72
N ASP A 401 0.95 -13.11 -39.74
CA ASP A 401 1.57 -11.79 -39.65
C ASP A 401 1.65 -11.31 -38.20
N HIS A 402 2.48 -11.97 -37.43
CA HIS A 402 2.75 -11.58 -36.05
C HIS A 402 3.56 -10.27 -36.03
N LEU A 403 3.13 -9.31 -35.23
CA LEU A 403 3.76 -7.98 -35.03
C LEU A 403 5.28 -8.08 -34.82
N TYR A 404 5.74 -9.14 -34.10
CA TYR A 404 7.16 -9.36 -33.81
C TYR A 404 8.01 -9.74 -35.04
N LYS A 405 7.40 -10.16 -36.16
CA LYS A 405 8.11 -10.46 -37.42
C LYS A 405 8.36 -9.22 -38.27
N ARG A 406 7.78 -8.08 -37.92
CA ARG A 406 7.98 -6.83 -38.66
C ARG A 406 9.28 -6.16 -38.19
N PRO A 407 10.20 -5.78 -39.10
CA PRO A 407 11.46 -5.15 -38.72
C PRO A 407 11.23 -3.85 -37.92
N LEU A 408 10.15 -3.13 -38.19
CA LEU A 408 9.76 -1.93 -37.42
C LEU A 408 9.53 -2.23 -35.93
N PHE A 409 8.99 -3.39 -35.58
CA PHE A 409 8.78 -3.81 -34.17
C PHE A 409 10.11 -3.97 -33.43
N LEU A 410 11.13 -4.56 -34.10
CA LEU A 410 12.47 -4.72 -33.52
C LEU A 410 13.15 -3.37 -33.34
N PHE A 411 12.98 -2.41 -34.27
CA PHE A 411 13.52 -1.07 -34.12
C PHE A 411 12.87 -0.32 -32.94
N VAL A 412 11.56 -0.45 -32.73
CA VAL A 412 10.86 0.19 -31.61
C VAL A 412 11.34 -0.36 -30.26
N GLN A 413 11.70 -1.65 -30.17
CA GLN A 413 12.25 -2.26 -28.96
C GLN A 413 13.67 -1.80 -28.63
N LEU A 414 14.43 -1.26 -29.61
CA LEU A 414 15.74 -0.67 -29.36
C LEU A 414 15.66 0.69 -28.67
N ILE A 415 14.52 1.40 -28.76
CA ILE A 415 14.34 2.71 -28.15
C ILE A 415 14.54 2.70 -26.62
N PRO A 416 13.93 1.79 -25.84
CA PRO A 416 14.16 1.72 -24.39
C PRO A 416 15.62 1.46 -24.04
N LEU A 417 16.30 0.66 -24.84
CA LEU A 417 17.72 0.30 -24.60
C LEU A 417 18.63 1.50 -24.88
N LEU A 418 18.35 2.24 -25.95
CA LEU A 418 19.07 3.48 -26.26
C LEU A 418 18.82 4.57 -25.21
N THR A 419 17.55 4.75 -24.79
CA THR A 419 17.22 5.72 -23.74
C THR A 419 17.89 5.35 -22.41
N PHE A 420 17.96 4.06 -22.07
CA PHE A 420 18.67 3.60 -20.87
C PHE A 420 20.16 3.93 -20.93
N VAL A 421 20.83 3.70 -22.08
CA VAL A 421 22.28 4.02 -22.25
C VAL A 421 22.51 5.52 -22.17
N VAL A 422 21.63 6.34 -22.76
CA VAL A 422 21.72 7.81 -22.70
C VAL A 422 21.53 8.30 -21.27
N LEU A 423 20.50 7.81 -20.56
CA LEU A 423 20.23 8.17 -19.17
C LEU A 423 21.37 7.72 -18.23
N TRP A 424 21.91 6.53 -18.44
CA TRP A 424 23.03 6.03 -17.65
C TRP A 424 24.30 6.90 -17.85
N ARG A 425 24.60 7.29 -19.10
CA ARG A 425 25.70 8.23 -19.38
C ARG A 425 25.44 9.61 -18.80
N TYR A 426 24.20 10.08 -18.87
CA TYR A 426 23.80 11.34 -18.27
C TYR A 426 23.92 11.33 -16.74
N GLN A 427 23.47 10.27 -16.07
CA GLN A 427 23.65 10.10 -14.62
C GLN A 427 25.13 10.08 -14.22
N LYS A 428 25.96 9.31 -14.96
CA LYS A 428 27.39 9.25 -14.70
C LYS A 428 28.09 10.60 -14.91
N HIS A 429 27.59 11.42 -15.84
CA HIS A 429 28.06 12.78 -16.05
C HIS A 429 27.60 13.71 -14.91
N GLN A 430 26.37 13.58 -14.44
CA GLN A 430 25.83 14.34 -13.31
C GLN A 430 26.53 14.00 -11.98
N GLU A 431 26.91 12.76 -11.75
CA GLU A 431 27.67 12.37 -10.56
C GLU A 431 29.03 13.10 -10.51
N LYS A 432 29.73 13.20 -11.64
CA LYS A 432 30.97 14.00 -11.74
C LYS A 432 30.73 15.48 -11.49
N LEU A 433 29.65 16.05 -11.99
CA LEU A 433 29.29 17.48 -11.78
C LEU A 433 28.85 17.75 -10.34
N ASN A 434 28.20 16.79 -9.66
CA ASN A 434 27.80 16.92 -8.26
C ASN A 434 29.00 16.97 -7.29
N LEU A 435 30.10 16.30 -7.61
CA LEU A 435 31.35 16.40 -6.83
C LEU A 435 31.99 17.80 -6.94
N ILE A 436 31.72 18.54 -8.01
CA ILE A 436 32.22 19.91 -8.27
C ILE A 436 31.25 20.98 -7.75
N SER A 437 30.20 20.62 -7.01
CA SER A 437 29.28 21.59 -6.44
C SER A 437 29.87 22.33 -5.24
N ALA A 438 29.59 23.64 -5.11
CA ALA A 438 30.12 24.47 -4.02
C ALA A 438 29.72 23.97 -2.61
N GLU A 439 28.58 23.28 -2.48
CA GLU A 439 28.11 22.67 -1.22
C GLU A 439 28.96 21.48 -0.77
N LYS A 440 29.72 20.86 -1.67
CA LYS A 440 30.54 19.67 -1.41
C LYS A 440 32.04 19.90 -1.60
N SER A 441 32.52 21.15 -1.50
CA SER A 441 33.94 21.47 -1.73
C SER A 441 34.89 20.68 -0.85
N LYS A 442 34.59 20.45 0.42
CA LYS A 442 35.43 19.66 1.32
C LYS A 442 35.54 18.19 0.91
N GLU A 443 34.47 17.59 0.43
CA GLU A 443 34.45 16.23 -0.10
C GLU A 443 35.26 16.15 -1.39
N PHE A 444 35.11 17.13 -2.27
CA PHE A 444 35.82 17.23 -3.53
C PHE A 444 37.34 17.21 -3.32
N TYR A 445 37.89 18.13 -2.51
CA TYR A 445 39.34 18.19 -2.25
C TYR A 445 39.85 16.95 -1.50
N GLY A 446 38.99 16.32 -0.67
CA GLY A 446 39.34 15.04 -0.04
C GLY A 446 39.47 13.88 -1.02
N GLU A 447 38.59 13.79 -2.01
CA GLU A 447 38.68 12.76 -3.05
C GLU A 447 39.83 13.03 -4.03
N VAL A 448 40.13 14.29 -4.34
CA VAL A 448 41.32 14.66 -5.14
C VAL A 448 42.60 14.26 -4.42
N THR A 449 42.75 14.52 -3.12
CA THR A 449 43.91 14.09 -2.32
C THR A 449 44.07 12.57 -2.38
N LYS A 450 43.02 11.81 -2.20
CA LYS A 450 43.07 10.33 -2.29
C LYS A 450 43.47 9.85 -3.69
N THR A 451 43.00 10.53 -4.72
CA THR A 451 43.35 10.17 -6.10
C THR A 451 44.81 10.41 -6.37
N ILE A 452 45.38 11.57 -5.96
CA ILE A 452 46.78 11.87 -6.12
C ILE A 452 47.64 10.89 -5.31
N THR A 453 47.33 10.69 -4.03
CA THR A 453 48.13 9.78 -3.17
C THR A 453 48.00 8.32 -3.60
N GLY A 454 46.83 7.91 -4.10
CA GLY A 454 46.60 6.59 -4.69
C GLY A 454 47.46 6.37 -5.94
N TYR A 455 47.41 7.32 -6.89
CA TYR A 455 48.21 7.27 -8.11
C TYR A 455 49.73 7.21 -7.80
N VAL A 456 50.22 8.07 -6.88
CA VAL A 456 51.62 8.07 -6.47
C VAL A 456 52.00 6.76 -5.77
N GLY A 457 51.11 6.22 -4.91
CA GLY A 457 51.30 4.92 -4.26
C GLY A 457 51.46 3.79 -5.27
N ASP A 458 50.55 3.73 -6.26
CA ASP A 458 50.61 2.72 -7.34
C ASP A 458 51.88 2.85 -8.17
N LYS A 459 52.25 4.08 -8.55
CA LYS A 459 53.47 4.34 -9.33
C LYS A 459 54.75 3.99 -8.57
N LEU A 460 54.76 4.17 -7.26
CA LEU A 460 55.90 3.85 -6.39
C LEU A 460 55.89 2.41 -5.88
N ASN A 461 54.82 1.67 -6.12
CA ASN A 461 54.52 0.35 -5.55
C ASN A 461 54.57 0.35 -4.01
N LEU A 462 53.99 1.41 -3.41
CA LEU A 462 53.86 1.63 -1.97
C LEU A 462 52.38 1.68 -1.56
N PRO A 463 52.02 1.24 -0.36
CA PRO A 463 50.65 1.40 0.12
C PRO A 463 50.32 2.89 0.21
N ALA A 464 49.24 3.30 -0.44
CA ALA A 464 48.78 4.70 -0.46
C ALA A 464 48.44 5.23 0.95
N TYR A 465 48.15 4.35 1.90
CA TYR A 465 47.86 4.69 3.29
C TYR A 465 49.14 5.02 4.04
N GLY A 466 49.20 6.26 4.56
CA GLY A 466 50.37 6.74 5.32
C GLY A 466 51.49 7.34 4.47
N LEU A 467 51.27 7.60 3.18
CA LEU A 467 52.19 8.38 2.35
C LEU A 467 52.14 9.86 2.80
N THR A 468 53.19 10.30 3.49
CA THR A 468 53.35 11.72 3.84
C THR A 468 54.03 12.48 2.68
N LYS A 469 53.88 13.81 2.65
CA LYS A 469 54.45 14.67 1.59
C LYS A 469 55.97 14.53 1.52
N GLU A 470 56.63 14.46 2.68
CA GLU A 470 58.10 14.26 2.77
C GLU A 470 58.52 12.91 2.17
N ARG A 471 57.69 11.88 2.37
CA ARG A 471 57.99 10.56 1.83
C ARG A 471 57.75 10.51 0.32
N ILE A 472 56.71 11.20 -0.18
CA ILE A 472 56.45 11.36 -1.62
C ILE A 472 57.62 12.07 -2.28
N GLU A 473 58.12 13.17 -1.71
CA GLU A 473 59.28 13.93 -2.21
C GLU A 473 60.53 13.06 -2.29
N LEU A 474 60.85 12.34 -1.22
CA LEU A 474 62.02 11.49 -1.11
C LEU A 474 61.99 10.33 -2.13
N GLU A 475 60.87 9.65 -2.25
CA GLU A 475 60.72 8.49 -3.14
C GLU A 475 60.71 8.90 -4.63
N LEU A 476 60.03 10.01 -4.97
CA LEU A 476 60.00 10.52 -6.35
C LEU A 476 61.41 11.06 -6.76
N SER A 477 62.10 11.73 -5.83
CA SER A 477 63.49 12.21 -6.07
C SER A 477 64.47 11.04 -6.26
N SER A 478 64.32 9.97 -5.48
CA SER A 478 65.19 8.76 -5.61
C SER A 478 65.03 8.07 -6.97
N ARG A 479 63.89 8.22 -7.62
CA ARG A 479 63.62 7.68 -8.96
C ARG A 479 63.99 8.62 -10.12
N GLY A 480 64.67 9.75 -9.81
CA GLY A 480 65.15 10.68 -10.81
C GLY A 480 64.11 11.59 -11.45
N ILE A 481 62.95 11.74 -10.83
CA ILE A 481 61.93 12.68 -11.30
C ILE A 481 62.43 14.10 -11.02
N LYS A 482 62.24 15.01 -12.00
CA LYS A 482 62.69 16.40 -11.91
C LYS A 482 62.00 17.11 -10.72
N LYS A 483 62.79 17.86 -9.96
CA LYS A 483 62.35 18.56 -8.77
C LYS A 483 61.14 19.46 -9.01
N GLU A 484 61.10 20.16 -10.17
CA GLU A 484 60.01 21.04 -10.57
C GLU A 484 58.64 20.32 -10.63
N LYS A 485 58.61 19.06 -11.09
CA LYS A 485 57.38 18.24 -11.16
C LYS A 485 56.95 17.77 -9.76
N ILE A 486 57.93 17.48 -8.89
CA ILE A 486 57.67 17.09 -7.51
C ILE A 486 57.07 18.26 -6.72
N ASP A 487 57.70 19.45 -6.84
CA ASP A 487 57.24 20.66 -6.17
C ASP A 487 55.82 21.05 -6.59
N ASN A 488 55.52 20.95 -7.89
CA ASN A 488 54.16 21.19 -8.40
C ASN A 488 53.13 20.22 -7.81
N LEU A 489 53.46 18.93 -7.69
CA LEU A 489 52.56 17.92 -7.09
C LEU A 489 52.34 18.19 -5.59
N LEU A 490 53.40 18.57 -4.87
CA LEU A 490 53.30 18.89 -3.45
C LEU A 490 52.47 20.16 -3.20
N GLU A 491 52.62 21.20 -4.06
CA GLU A 491 51.78 22.42 -4.00
C GLU A 491 50.28 22.13 -4.22
N LEU A 492 49.99 21.19 -5.13
CA LEU A 492 48.58 20.74 -5.32
C LEU A 492 48.04 20.00 -4.10
N LEU A 493 48.86 19.16 -3.44
CA LEU A 493 48.47 18.52 -2.18
C LEU A 493 48.28 19.52 -1.04
N ASP A 494 49.13 20.55 -0.95
CA ASP A 494 49.00 21.64 0.02
C ASP A 494 47.70 22.44 -0.21
N SER A 495 47.39 22.71 -1.48
CA SER A 495 46.17 23.39 -1.87
C SER A 495 44.91 22.58 -1.52
N CYS A 496 44.96 21.24 -1.67
CA CYS A 496 43.88 20.36 -1.22
C CYS A 496 43.66 20.42 0.30
N ASP A 497 44.77 20.35 1.06
CA ASP A 497 44.70 20.40 2.52
C ASP A 497 44.21 21.75 3.00
N TYR A 498 44.71 22.86 2.43
CA TYR A 498 44.20 24.20 2.73
C TYR A 498 42.71 24.32 2.46
N ALA A 499 42.23 23.90 1.29
CA ALA A 499 40.80 23.98 0.93
C ALA A 499 39.89 23.11 1.80
N ARG A 500 40.42 22.01 2.36
CA ARG A 500 39.65 21.16 3.30
C ARG A 500 39.47 21.78 4.69
N PHE A 501 40.47 22.54 5.18
CA PHE A 501 40.50 23.03 6.56
C PHE A 501 40.27 24.54 6.68
N ALA A 502 40.46 25.32 5.61
CA ALA A 502 40.23 26.76 5.62
C ALA A 502 38.73 27.11 5.59
N PRO A 503 38.27 28.16 6.33
CA PRO A 503 36.93 28.65 6.24
C PRO A 503 36.73 29.42 4.93
N GLY A 504 36.27 28.76 3.89
CA GLY A 504 35.94 29.36 2.60
C GLY A 504 35.41 28.30 1.65
N SER A 505 34.35 28.60 0.89
CA SER A 505 33.85 27.72 -0.16
C SER A 505 34.51 28.12 -1.48
N SER A 506 35.33 27.26 -2.06
CA SER A 506 35.82 27.43 -3.43
C SER A 506 34.63 27.35 -4.40
N GLY A 507 34.58 28.29 -5.34
CA GLY A 507 33.55 28.29 -6.37
C GLY A 507 33.67 27.11 -7.34
N VAL A 508 32.58 26.71 -7.98
CA VAL A 508 32.56 25.60 -8.97
C VAL A 508 33.61 25.80 -10.09
N GLY A 509 33.84 27.05 -10.49
CA GLY A 509 34.86 27.39 -11.50
C GLY A 509 36.29 27.11 -11.01
N GLU A 510 36.58 27.42 -9.75
CA GLU A 510 37.90 27.20 -9.13
C GLU A 510 38.18 25.71 -8.96
N MET A 511 37.21 24.93 -8.50
CA MET A 511 37.32 23.47 -8.40
C MET A 511 37.60 22.79 -9.74
N ARG A 512 36.96 23.30 -10.84
CA ARG A 512 37.18 22.78 -12.18
C ARG A 512 38.57 23.14 -12.71
N ALA A 513 39.03 24.38 -12.49
CA ALA A 513 40.40 24.80 -12.84
C ALA A 513 41.45 23.98 -12.09
N PHE A 514 41.21 23.74 -10.79
CA PHE A 514 42.07 22.94 -9.95
C PHE A 514 42.16 21.48 -10.43
N LEU A 515 41.04 20.87 -10.81
CA LEU A 515 41.04 19.50 -11.36
C LEU A 515 41.89 19.38 -12.63
N ASN A 516 41.78 20.36 -13.53
CA ASN A 516 42.62 20.40 -14.74
C ASN A 516 44.12 20.52 -14.41
N SER A 517 44.49 21.30 -13.38
CA SER A 517 45.86 21.40 -12.90
C SER A 517 46.38 20.07 -12.36
N VAL A 518 45.56 19.33 -11.63
CA VAL A 518 45.88 17.98 -11.11
C VAL A 518 46.07 16.98 -12.25
N GLU A 519 45.17 16.97 -13.23
CA GLU A 519 45.29 16.10 -14.42
C GLU A 519 46.60 16.38 -15.18
N THR A 520 46.95 17.65 -15.35
CA THR A 520 48.17 18.06 -16.02
C THR A 520 49.43 17.59 -15.24
N ALA A 521 49.45 17.78 -13.93
CA ALA A 521 50.54 17.34 -13.08
C ALA A 521 50.74 15.82 -13.09
N ILE A 522 49.65 15.05 -13.10
CA ILE A 522 49.69 13.59 -13.21
C ILE A 522 50.23 13.16 -14.59
N MET A 523 49.78 13.79 -15.68
CA MET A 523 50.28 13.50 -17.04
C MET A 523 51.76 13.85 -17.20
N ASP A 524 52.21 14.92 -16.55
CA ASP A 524 53.63 15.32 -16.60
C ASP A 524 54.55 14.38 -15.79
N LEU A 525 54.03 13.72 -14.76
CA LEU A 525 54.72 12.66 -14.05
C LEU A 525 54.85 11.36 -14.86
N GLU A 526 54.04 11.15 -15.88
CA GLU A 526 54.10 10.00 -16.77
C GLU A 526 55.14 10.15 -17.91
N LYS A 527 55.45 11.39 -18.26
CA LYS A 527 56.50 11.72 -19.25
C LYS A 527 57.88 11.76 -18.60
#